data_609c4f17b0807282dd7fe1d0bb362711
#
_entry.id   609c4f17b0807282dd7fe1d0bb362711
#
_cell.length_a   1.000
_cell.length_b   1.000
_cell.length_c   1.000
_cell.angle_alpha   90.00
_cell.angle_beta   90.00
_cell.angle_gamma   90.00
#
_symmetry.space_group_name_H-M   'P 1'
#
loop_
_entity.id
_entity.type
_entity.pdbx_description
1 polymer ?
#
loop_
_entity_poly.entity_id
_entity_poly.type
_entity_poly.pdbx_seq_one_letter_code
_entity_poly.pdbx_strand_id
1 'polypeptide(L)'
;MPSGDRNPEWQNRKYFEGVEMKRSIESEACYRKEWKEIIDCLYSYPCIGTWVPFNEAWGQFKTPEIVEWTKQYDSSRLVNPASGGNHYTCGDMLDLHNYPAPEMYLYDAQRATVLGEYGGIGWVVPGHIWESNRNWGYVQFNSSKEVTDEYVKYAEKLYELIPRGFSGAVYTQTTDVEVEVNGLMTYDRKIIKVDEKRIREINLSLIHI
;
A
#
# COMPACT_ATOMS: atom_id res chain seq x y z
N MET A 1 -1.39 -6.03 -14.67
CA MET A 1 -2.71 -5.37 -14.49
C MET A 1 -3.31 -5.15 -15.85
N PRO A 2 -4.58 -5.51 -16.11
CA PRO A 2 -5.12 -5.56 -17.49
C PRO A 2 -5.29 -4.19 -18.04
N SER A 3 -5.49 -3.14 -17.76
CA SER A 3 -5.34 -1.82 -18.36
C SER A 3 -4.65 -0.90 -17.36
N GLY A 4 -3.67 -0.19 -17.77
CA GLY A 4 -3.01 0.79 -16.91
C GLY A 4 -3.88 1.99 -16.54
N ASP A 5 -5.20 1.88 -16.75
CA ASP A 5 -6.10 2.99 -16.55
C ASP A 5 -6.69 2.97 -15.14
N ARG A 6 -6.42 4.03 -14.39
CA ARG A 6 -7.12 4.32 -13.16
C ARG A 6 -8.58 4.61 -13.46
N ASN A 7 -9.49 4.17 -12.60
CA ASN A 7 -10.88 4.58 -12.71
C ASN A 7 -10.94 6.12 -12.71
N PRO A 8 -11.57 6.75 -13.73
CA PRO A 8 -11.62 8.20 -13.84
C PRO A 8 -12.30 8.88 -12.63
N GLU A 9 -13.10 8.15 -11.89
CA GLU A 9 -13.76 8.64 -10.67
C GLU A 9 -13.01 8.29 -9.37
N TRP A 10 -11.72 8.07 -9.40
CA TRP A 10 -10.94 7.78 -8.19
C TRP A 10 -11.17 8.78 -7.07
N GLN A 11 -11.68 8.28 -5.94
CA GLN A 11 -12.06 9.05 -4.76
C GLN A 11 -11.45 8.41 -3.52
N ASN A 12 -10.30 8.89 -3.08
CA ASN A 12 -9.58 8.28 -1.99
C ASN A 12 -9.92 8.83 -0.59
N ARG A 13 -10.63 9.96 -0.48
CA ARG A 13 -10.91 10.63 0.81
C ARG A 13 -12.33 10.46 1.32
N LYS A 14 -13.13 9.62 0.69
CA LYS A 14 -14.50 9.28 1.08
C LYS A 14 -14.86 7.89 0.59
N TYR A 15 -15.98 7.36 1.05
CA TYR A 15 -16.58 6.20 0.41
C TYR A 15 -16.98 6.52 -1.02
N PHE A 16 -16.80 5.54 -1.88
CA PHE A 16 -17.05 5.70 -3.31
C PHE A 16 -18.57 5.72 -3.60
N GLU A 17 -19.02 6.73 -4.30
CA GLU A 17 -20.41 6.95 -4.68
C GLU A 17 -20.60 6.98 -6.20
N GLY A 18 -19.53 6.71 -6.98
CA GLY A 18 -19.52 6.78 -8.44
C GLY A 18 -19.83 5.44 -9.11
N VAL A 19 -19.54 5.39 -10.40
CA VAL A 19 -19.69 4.19 -11.23
C VAL A 19 -18.32 3.57 -11.47
N GLU A 20 -18.18 2.30 -11.13
CA GLU A 20 -16.96 1.55 -11.40
C GLU A 20 -16.70 1.35 -12.89
N MET A 21 -15.44 1.13 -13.23
CA MET A 21 -15.02 0.80 -14.57
C MET A 21 -15.77 -0.43 -15.10
N LYS A 22 -16.25 -0.34 -16.34
CA LYS A 22 -16.82 -1.48 -17.05
C LYS A 22 -15.71 -2.20 -17.82
N ARG A 23 -15.54 -3.47 -17.56
CA ARG A 23 -14.65 -4.34 -18.33
C ARG A 23 -15.42 -5.06 -19.42
N SER A 24 -14.70 -5.45 -20.50
CA SER A 24 -15.26 -6.45 -21.42
C SER A 24 -15.40 -7.82 -20.74
N ILE A 25 -16.24 -8.67 -21.28
CA ILE A 25 -16.44 -10.04 -20.77
C ILE A 25 -15.12 -10.81 -20.71
N GLU A 26 -14.28 -10.67 -21.73
CA GLU A 26 -12.97 -11.33 -21.83
C GLU A 26 -11.99 -10.79 -20.77
N SER A 27 -11.98 -9.46 -20.56
CA SER A 27 -11.13 -8.83 -19.56
C SER A 27 -11.53 -9.23 -18.14
N GLU A 28 -12.82 -9.30 -17.84
CA GLU A 28 -13.31 -9.77 -16.55
C GLU A 28 -12.98 -11.26 -16.33
N ALA A 29 -13.21 -12.10 -17.36
CA ALA A 29 -12.88 -13.54 -17.28
C ALA A 29 -11.38 -13.78 -17.06
N CYS A 30 -10.53 -13.03 -17.75
CA CYS A 30 -9.09 -13.07 -17.56
C CYS A 30 -8.69 -12.69 -16.13
N TYR A 31 -9.21 -11.57 -15.62
CA TYR A 31 -8.94 -11.14 -14.25
C TYR A 31 -9.34 -12.19 -13.21
N ARG A 32 -10.57 -12.75 -13.33
CA ARG A 32 -11.06 -13.77 -12.37
C ARG A 32 -10.23 -15.04 -12.39
N LYS A 33 -9.80 -15.46 -13.59
CA LYS A 33 -8.92 -16.62 -13.75
C LYS A 33 -7.57 -16.36 -13.07
N GLU A 34 -6.90 -15.25 -13.40
CA GLU A 34 -5.59 -14.92 -12.84
C GLU A 34 -5.65 -14.71 -11.33
N TRP A 35 -6.70 -14.04 -10.83
CA TRP A 35 -6.88 -13.83 -9.40
C TRP A 35 -7.04 -15.14 -8.63
N LYS A 36 -7.81 -16.07 -9.19
CA LYS A 36 -7.94 -17.43 -8.65
C LYS A 36 -6.61 -18.17 -8.64
N GLU A 37 -5.86 -18.13 -9.75
CA GLU A 37 -4.57 -18.79 -9.89
C GLU A 37 -3.52 -18.23 -8.91
N ILE A 38 -3.54 -16.92 -8.64
CA ILE A 38 -2.71 -16.28 -7.61
C ILE A 38 -3.03 -16.86 -6.23
N ILE A 39 -4.30 -16.92 -5.86
CA ILE A 39 -4.72 -17.49 -4.57
C ILE A 39 -4.30 -18.96 -4.48
N ASP A 40 -4.57 -19.77 -5.49
CA ASP A 40 -4.20 -21.19 -5.53
C ASP A 40 -2.69 -21.40 -5.35
N CYS A 41 -1.89 -20.60 -6.07
CA CYS A 41 -0.43 -20.68 -6.02
C CYS A 41 0.14 -20.30 -4.65
N LEU A 42 -0.47 -19.31 -4.00
CA LEU A 42 0.05 -18.71 -2.77
C LEU A 42 -0.66 -19.21 -1.49
N TYR A 43 -1.68 -20.03 -1.63
CA TYR A 43 -2.51 -20.52 -0.52
C TYR A 43 -1.72 -21.15 0.62
N SER A 44 -0.66 -21.90 0.28
CA SER A 44 0.15 -22.64 1.26
C SER A 44 1.14 -21.76 2.06
N TYR A 45 1.23 -20.46 1.77
CA TYR A 45 2.17 -19.56 2.45
C TYR A 45 1.51 -18.91 3.68
N PRO A 46 1.89 -19.31 4.91
CA PRO A 46 1.26 -18.80 6.13
C PRO A 46 1.58 -17.33 6.44
N CYS A 47 2.58 -16.76 5.78
CA CYS A 47 2.93 -15.34 5.93
C CYS A 47 1.94 -14.40 5.21
N ILE A 48 1.09 -14.91 4.32
CA ILE A 48 0.05 -14.12 3.68
C ILE A 48 -1.15 -14.05 4.62
N GLY A 49 -1.40 -12.86 5.17
CA GLY A 49 -2.53 -12.62 6.08
C GLY A 49 -3.76 -12.00 5.41
N THR A 50 -3.57 -11.39 4.23
CA THR A 50 -4.62 -10.60 3.58
C THR A 50 -4.51 -10.69 2.07
N TRP A 51 -5.66 -10.84 1.40
CA TRP A 51 -5.80 -10.72 -0.05
C TRP A 51 -6.20 -9.29 -0.41
N VAL A 52 -5.57 -8.72 -1.45
CA VAL A 52 -5.80 -7.35 -1.91
C VAL A 52 -6.09 -7.36 -3.42
N PRO A 53 -7.37 -7.46 -3.84
CA PRO A 53 -7.72 -7.56 -5.25
C PRO A 53 -7.48 -6.31 -6.08
N PHE A 54 -7.47 -5.13 -5.47
CA PHE A 54 -7.33 -3.85 -6.18
C PHE A 54 -6.39 -2.88 -5.46
N ASN A 55 -5.74 -2.01 -6.25
CA ASN A 55 -4.88 -0.93 -5.76
C ASN A 55 -5.26 0.40 -6.42
N GLU A 56 -5.49 1.45 -5.61
CA GLU A 56 -5.67 2.86 -6.02
C GLU A 56 -6.65 3.09 -7.19
N ALA A 57 -7.72 2.34 -7.24
CA ALA A 57 -8.71 2.36 -8.33
C ALA A 57 -8.19 1.89 -9.72
N TRP A 58 -6.92 1.44 -9.80
CA TRP A 58 -6.39 0.89 -11.05
C TRP A 58 -7.11 -0.37 -11.47
N GLY A 59 -7.88 -0.28 -12.56
CA GLY A 59 -8.65 -1.40 -13.07
C GLY A 59 -9.75 -1.93 -12.13
N GLN A 60 -10.10 -1.20 -11.08
CA GLN A 60 -11.11 -1.59 -10.09
C GLN A 60 -12.50 -1.68 -10.71
N PHE A 61 -13.16 -2.80 -10.48
CA PHE A 61 -14.50 -3.09 -11.03
C PHE A 61 -15.23 -4.09 -10.16
N LYS A 62 -16.54 -3.99 -10.07
CA LYS A 62 -17.42 -4.91 -9.30
C LYS A 62 -16.83 -5.25 -7.91
N THR A 63 -16.28 -4.26 -7.25
CA THR A 63 -15.47 -4.46 -6.03
C THR A 63 -16.18 -5.28 -4.96
N PRO A 64 -17.44 -5.00 -4.58
CA PRO A 64 -18.14 -5.81 -3.59
C PRO A 64 -18.28 -7.28 -3.99
N GLU A 65 -18.56 -7.56 -5.27
CA GLU A 65 -18.70 -8.92 -5.80
C GLU A 65 -17.37 -9.70 -5.78
N ILE A 66 -16.28 -9.04 -6.20
CA ILE A 66 -14.93 -9.65 -6.18
C ILE A 66 -14.48 -9.93 -4.74
N VAL A 67 -14.73 -9.02 -3.82
CA VAL A 67 -14.41 -9.19 -2.39
C VAL A 67 -15.18 -10.38 -1.80
N GLU A 68 -16.49 -10.44 -2.02
CA GLU A 68 -17.32 -11.54 -1.53
C GLU A 68 -16.86 -12.88 -2.10
N TRP A 69 -16.62 -12.95 -3.40
CA TRP A 69 -16.07 -14.14 -4.04
C TRP A 69 -14.71 -14.53 -3.42
N THR A 70 -13.81 -13.57 -3.18
CA THR A 70 -12.50 -13.86 -2.59
C THR A 70 -12.64 -14.42 -1.18
N LYS A 71 -13.53 -13.84 -0.36
CA LYS A 71 -13.81 -14.34 1.01
C LYS A 71 -14.42 -15.74 1.02
N GLN A 72 -15.28 -16.06 0.06
CA GLN A 72 -15.84 -17.40 -0.08
C GLN A 72 -14.81 -18.40 -0.58
N TYR A 73 -13.92 -17.99 -1.49
CA TYR A 73 -12.89 -18.84 -2.06
C TYR A 73 -11.79 -19.17 -1.05
N ASP A 74 -11.32 -18.18 -0.27
CA ASP A 74 -10.41 -18.39 0.86
C ASP A 74 -10.95 -17.69 2.11
N SER A 75 -11.69 -18.44 2.91
CA SER A 75 -12.26 -17.95 4.19
C SER A 75 -11.24 -17.87 5.33
N SER A 76 -10.01 -18.31 5.13
CA SER A 76 -8.98 -18.36 6.17
C SER A 76 -8.21 -17.06 6.30
N ARG A 77 -8.34 -16.13 5.35
CA ARG A 77 -7.60 -14.87 5.29
C ARG A 77 -8.53 -13.66 5.22
N LEU A 78 -7.99 -12.53 5.63
CA LEU A 78 -8.67 -11.24 5.50
C LEU A 78 -8.69 -10.79 4.04
N VAL A 79 -9.65 -9.93 3.71
CA VAL A 79 -9.73 -9.29 2.40
C VAL A 79 -9.76 -7.77 2.56
N ASN A 80 -8.75 -7.11 2.01
CA ASN A 80 -8.68 -5.67 1.83
C ASN A 80 -9.30 -5.32 0.46
N PRO A 81 -10.44 -4.65 0.38
CA PRO A 81 -11.19 -4.48 -0.88
C PRO A 81 -10.40 -3.79 -1.97
N ALA A 82 -9.74 -2.70 -1.62
CA ALA A 82 -8.94 -1.88 -2.51
C ALA A 82 -7.98 -1.03 -1.68
N SER A 83 -6.70 -1.30 -1.81
CA SER A 83 -5.67 -0.53 -1.12
C SER A 83 -5.63 0.89 -1.68
N GLY A 84 -5.92 1.89 -0.86
CA GLY A 84 -5.79 3.32 -1.19
C GLY A 84 -6.74 3.88 -2.23
N GLY A 85 -7.81 3.21 -2.59
CA GLY A 85 -8.70 3.82 -3.58
C GLY A 85 -10.06 3.18 -3.69
N ASN A 86 -11.02 3.97 -4.17
CA ASN A 86 -12.46 3.70 -4.25
C ASN A 86 -12.96 2.80 -3.13
N HIS A 87 -13.10 3.38 -1.94
CA HIS A 87 -13.44 2.65 -0.71
C HIS A 87 -14.92 2.25 -0.69
N TYR A 88 -15.16 0.97 -0.48
CA TYR A 88 -16.51 0.41 -0.29
C TYR A 88 -16.70 -0.07 1.14
N THR A 89 -17.96 -0.24 1.55
CA THR A 89 -18.33 -0.80 2.86
C THR A 89 -18.34 -2.33 2.83
N CYS A 90 -17.29 -2.97 2.29
CA CYS A 90 -17.12 -4.41 2.19
C CYS A 90 -15.70 -4.80 2.60
N GLY A 91 -15.45 -6.12 2.73
CA GLY A 91 -14.16 -6.64 3.19
C GLY A 91 -13.91 -6.43 4.68
N ASP A 92 -12.68 -6.67 5.11
CA ASP A 92 -12.31 -6.71 6.51
C ASP A 92 -11.55 -5.48 7.00
N MET A 93 -11.13 -4.62 6.08
CA MET A 93 -10.41 -3.41 6.42
C MET A 93 -10.74 -2.24 5.50
N LEU A 94 -10.50 -1.03 6.02
CA LEU A 94 -10.46 0.22 5.27
C LEU A 94 -8.98 0.60 5.13
N ASP A 95 -8.46 0.56 3.92
CA ASP A 95 -7.06 0.81 3.64
C ASP A 95 -6.85 2.16 2.94
N LEU A 96 -6.12 3.03 3.58
CA LEU A 96 -5.86 4.38 3.13
C LEU A 96 -4.45 4.50 2.54
N HIS A 97 -4.28 5.36 1.55
CA HIS A 97 -2.97 5.81 1.07
C HIS A 97 -2.82 7.31 1.32
N ASN A 98 -1.75 7.72 1.94
CA ASN A 98 -1.45 9.14 2.10
C ASN A 98 0.04 9.43 2.03
N TYR A 99 0.42 10.30 1.13
CA TYR A 99 1.80 10.72 0.93
C TYR A 99 1.98 12.22 1.17
N PRO A 100 3.16 12.63 1.70
CA PRO A 100 4.21 11.74 2.19
C PRO A 100 3.97 11.27 3.64
N ALA A 101 3.36 12.09 4.48
CA ALA A 101 3.18 11.82 5.90
C ALA A 101 1.95 10.95 6.19
N PRO A 102 1.97 10.11 7.25
CA PRO A 102 0.79 9.37 7.68
C PRO A 102 -0.38 10.29 8.01
N GLU A 103 -1.57 9.93 7.53
CA GLU A 103 -2.82 10.62 7.85
C GLU A 103 -3.99 9.62 7.85
N MET A 104 -4.91 9.76 8.77
CA MET A 104 -6.17 9.02 8.78
C MET A 104 -7.32 9.98 8.45
N TYR A 105 -7.67 10.07 7.17
CA TYR A 105 -8.69 10.98 6.65
C TYR A 105 -10.09 10.38 6.53
N LEU A 106 -10.20 9.06 6.75
CA LEU A 106 -11.45 8.32 6.80
C LEU A 106 -11.34 7.26 7.91
N TYR A 107 -12.45 6.90 8.50
CA TYR A 107 -12.50 5.91 9.58
C TYR A 107 -13.72 5.01 9.42
N ASP A 108 -13.57 3.74 9.77
CA ASP A 108 -14.66 2.77 9.82
C ASP A 108 -14.69 2.09 11.19
N ALA A 109 -15.80 2.24 11.91
CA ALA A 109 -15.95 1.66 13.26
C ALA A 109 -16.13 0.13 13.26
N GLN A 110 -16.39 -0.49 12.11
CA GLN A 110 -16.67 -1.92 11.99
C GLN A 110 -15.52 -2.72 11.38
N ARG A 111 -14.50 -2.04 10.81
CA ARG A 111 -13.36 -2.65 10.15
C ARG A 111 -12.05 -2.05 10.66
N ALA A 112 -10.97 -2.82 10.53
CA ALA A 112 -9.65 -2.28 10.79
C ALA A 112 -9.33 -1.13 9.82
N THR A 113 -8.99 0.05 10.34
CA THR A 113 -8.49 1.16 9.50
C THR A 113 -6.98 1.09 9.46
N VAL A 114 -6.42 0.94 8.27
CA VAL A 114 -4.98 0.81 8.02
C VAL A 114 -4.51 1.85 7.02
N LEU A 115 -3.22 2.10 6.99
CA LEU A 115 -2.54 2.94 6.00
C LEU A 115 -1.63 2.02 5.17
N GLY A 116 -2.16 1.49 4.07
CA GLY A 116 -1.47 0.52 3.21
C GLY A 116 -0.28 1.10 2.48
N GLU A 117 -0.27 2.43 2.29
CA GLU A 117 0.90 3.12 1.75
C GLU A 117 1.07 4.51 2.38
N TYR A 118 2.30 4.82 2.79
CA TYR A 118 2.73 6.16 3.21
C TYR A 118 4.25 6.28 3.07
N GLY A 119 4.78 7.48 3.18
CA GLY A 119 6.22 7.74 3.20
C GLY A 119 6.74 8.28 1.88
N GLY A 120 7.32 7.42 1.07
CA GLY A 120 7.87 7.88 -0.20
C GLY A 120 9.06 8.83 -0.04
N ILE A 121 9.91 8.61 0.98
CA ILE A 121 11.05 9.46 1.33
C ILE A 121 12.22 9.15 0.40
N GLY A 122 12.43 10.00 -0.60
CA GLY A 122 13.41 9.83 -1.65
C GLY A 122 14.81 10.30 -1.28
N TRP A 123 15.80 9.55 -1.72
CA TRP A 123 17.21 9.95 -1.76
C TRP A 123 17.93 9.21 -2.89
N VAL A 124 18.50 9.98 -3.81
CA VAL A 124 19.34 9.49 -4.90
C VAL A 124 20.72 9.15 -4.36
N VAL A 125 21.11 7.87 -4.41
CA VAL A 125 22.45 7.41 -4.02
C VAL A 125 23.30 7.26 -5.28
N PRO A 126 24.32 8.13 -5.52
CA PRO A 126 25.13 8.08 -6.74
C PRO A 126 25.78 6.71 -6.94
N GLY A 127 25.70 6.18 -8.16
CA GLY A 127 26.23 4.86 -8.51
C GLY A 127 25.30 3.69 -8.19
N HIS A 128 24.18 3.94 -7.51
CA HIS A 128 23.18 2.93 -7.10
C HIS A 128 21.76 3.34 -7.51
N ILE A 129 21.60 3.87 -8.72
CA ILE A 129 20.33 4.30 -9.30
C ILE A 129 20.09 3.56 -10.63
N TRP A 130 18.82 3.30 -10.91
CA TRP A 130 18.40 2.64 -12.15
C TRP A 130 18.67 3.52 -13.38
N GLU A 131 18.29 4.80 -13.30
CA GLU A 131 18.47 5.79 -14.35
C GLU A 131 18.97 7.13 -13.79
N SER A 132 20.00 7.71 -14.41
CA SER A 132 20.62 8.95 -13.92
C SER A 132 19.81 10.22 -14.17
N ASN A 133 18.94 10.23 -15.18
CA ASN A 133 18.30 11.45 -15.68
C ASN A 133 16.87 11.67 -15.16
N ARG A 134 16.23 10.65 -14.62
CA ARG A 134 14.88 10.71 -14.08
C ARG A 134 14.81 9.96 -12.77
N ASN A 135 14.57 10.67 -11.70
CA ASN A 135 14.33 10.07 -10.40
C ASN A 135 13.27 10.88 -9.66
N TRP A 136 12.44 10.20 -8.89
CA TRP A 136 11.44 10.85 -8.09
C TRP A 136 11.18 10.13 -6.76
N GLY A 137 10.62 10.86 -5.83
CA GLY A 137 10.04 10.42 -4.58
C GLY A 137 9.06 11.50 -4.13
N TYR A 138 8.16 11.18 -3.24
CA TYR A 138 7.15 12.14 -2.79
C TYR A 138 7.77 13.32 -2.03
N VAL A 139 8.86 13.09 -1.32
CA VAL A 139 9.78 14.08 -0.77
C VAL A 139 11.21 13.66 -1.07
N GLN A 140 12.13 14.61 -1.17
CA GLN A 140 13.52 14.34 -1.55
C GLN A 140 14.48 14.88 -0.49
N PHE A 141 15.47 14.06 -0.16
CA PHE A 141 16.56 14.36 0.76
C PHE A 141 17.92 14.04 0.14
N ASN A 142 19.01 14.36 0.85
CA ASN A 142 20.36 14.26 0.30
C ASN A 142 21.29 13.38 1.13
N SER A 143 20.80 12.81 2.21
CA SER A 143 21.61 11.98 3.12
C SER A 143 20.80 10.91 3.85
N SER A 144 21.46 9.83 4.24
CA SER A 144 20.90 8.77 5.09
C SER A 144 20.31 9.34 6.40
N LYS A 145 21.01 10.34 6.97
CA LYS A 145 20.55 10.98 8.21
C LYS A 145 19.18 11.67 8.02
N GLU A 146 19.03 12.46 6.97
CA GLU A 146 17.79 13.17 6.69
C GLU A 146 16.63 12.21 6.41
N VAL A 147 16.86 11.16 5.60
CA VAL A 147 15.86 10.11 5.33
C VAL A 147 15.44 9.42 6.63
N THR A 148 16.43 9.06 7.48
CA THR A 148 16.15 8.43 8.78
C THR A 148 15.36 9.35 9.70
N ASP A 149 15.74 10.62 9.80
CA ASP A 149 15.07 11.60 10.65
C ASP A 149 13.60 11.80 10.22
N GLU A 150 13.34 11.87 8.92
CA GLU A 150 11.97 11.99 8.41
C GLU A 150 11.15 10.70 8.61
N TYR A 151 11.76 9.53 8.42
CA TYR A 151 11.10 8.26 8.74
C TYR A 151 10.66 8.18 10.21
N VAL A 152 11.57 8.50 11.12
CA VAL A 152 11.27 8.51 12.56
C VAL A 152 10.10 9.47 12.88
N LYS A 153 10.12 10.65 12.30
CA LYS A 153 9.05 11.64 12.43
C LYS A 153 7.68 11.12 11.93
N TYR A 154 7.68 10.34 10.83
CA TYR A 154 6.46 9.68 10.37
C TYR A 154 6.00 8.57 11.31
N ALA A 155 6.93 7.79 11.84
CA ALA A 155 6.61 6.78 12.84
C ALA A 155 6.04 7.40 14.12
N GLU A 156 6.61 8.51 14.61
CA GLU A 156 6.06 9.29 15.73
C GLU A 156 4.63 9.76 15.45
N LYS A 157 4.35 10.18 14.22
CA LYS A 157 3.00 10.57 13.80
C LYS A 157 1.99 9.42 13.82
N LEU A 158 2.44 8.18 13.57
CA LEU A 158 1.58 7.00 13.70
C LEU A 158 1.08 6.79 15.14
N TYR A 159 1.89 7.12 16.17
CA TYR A 159 1.44 7.07 17.56
C TYR A 159 0.22 7.95 17.83
N GLU A 160 0.12 9.09 17.17
CA GLU A 160 -1.02 9.99 17.31
C GLU A 160 -2.31 9.42 16.68
N LEU A 161 -2.17 8.49 15.72
CA LEU A 161 -3.29 7.88 15.02
C LEU A 161 -3.84 6.65 15.76
N ILE A 162 -3.01 5.93 16.51
CA ILE A 162 -3.41 4.69 17.23
C ILE A 162 -4.62 4.90 18.13
N PRO A 163 -4.65 5.90 19.04
CA PRO A 163 -5.82 6.12 19.91
C PRO A 163 -7.09 6.55 19.15
N ARG A 164 -6.97 6.88 17.86
CA ARG A 164 -8.07 7.22 16.97
C ARG A 164 -8.65 5.99 16.23
N GLY A 165 -8.17 4.77 16.55
CA GLY A 165 -8.64 3.53 15.94
C GLY A 165 -7.81 3.05 14.74
N PHE A 166 -6.60 3.57 14.60
CA PHE A 166 -5.65 3.15 13.56
C PHE A 166 -4.99 1.81 13.92
N SER A 167 -4.99 0.85 12.98
CA SER A 167 -4.64 -0.54 13.26
C SER A 167 -3.33 -1.01 12.62
N GLY A 168 -2.82 -0.33 11.62
CA GLY A 168 -1.57 -0.74 10.95
C GLY A 168 -1.13 0.19 9.84
N ALA A 169 0.16 0.14 9.50
CA ALA A 169 0.77 0.95 8.44
C ALA A 169 1.81 0.16 7.66
N VAL A 170 1.92 0.46 6.37
CA VAL A 170 2.95 -0.08 5.48
C VAL A 170 3.72 1.08 4.85
N TYR A 171 5.03 1.13 5.12
CA TYR A 171 5.90 2.14 4.52
C TYR A 171 6.19 1.82 3.05
N THR A 172 6.07 2.81 2.19
CA THR A 172 6.45 2.75 0.78
C THR A 172 7.83 3.41 0.60
N GLN A 173 8.91 2.61 0.31
CA GLN A 173 8.87 1.18 0.10
C GLN A 173 10.17 0.49 0.57
N THR A 174 10.28 -0.82 0.40
CA THR A 174 11.46 -1.57 0.87
C THR A 174 12.72 -1.28 0.04
N THR A 175 12.59 -1.30 -1.29
CA THR A 175 13.70 -1.02 -2.23
C THR A 175 13.27 0.06 -3.22
N ASP A 176 14.24 0.84 -3.73
CA ASP A 176 14.00 1.65 -4.91
C ASP A 176 13.52 0.75 -6.07
N VAL A 177 12.61 1.26 -6.89
CA VAL A 177 12.05 0.56 -8.05
C VAL A 177 12.15 1.45 -9.27
N GLU A 178 13.02 1.07 -10.23
CA GLU A 178 13.29 1.84 -11.42
C GLU A 178 13.68 3.29 -11.09
N VAL A 179 12.88 4.26 -11.51
CA VAL A 179 13.13 5.69 -11.30
C VAL A 179 12.58 6.22 -9.96
N GLU A 180 11.87 5.40 -9.23
CA GLU A 180 11.32 5.72 -7.90
C GLU A 180 12.36 5.43 -6.82
N VAL A 181 12.89 6.50 -6.20
CA VAL A 181 14.05 6.44 -5.28
C VAL A 181 13.66 6.67 -3.82
N ASN A 182 12.58 6.09 -3.36
CA ASN A 182 12.05 6.21 -2.01
C ASN A 182 12.11 4.91 -1.18
N GLY A 183 12.88 3.93 -1.66
CA GLY A 183 13.14 2.70 -0.91
C GLY A 183 14.02 2.93 0.33
N LEU A 184 13.89 2.03 1.32
CA LEU A 184 14.82 1.96 2.47
C LEU A 184 16.20 1.45 2.03
N MET A 185 16.30 0.84 0.86
CA MET A 185 17.55 0.44 0.23
C MET A 185 17.51 0.70 -1.28
N THR A 186 18.69 0.75 -1.89
CA THR A 186 18.83 0.97 -3.34
C THR A 186 18.26 -0.19 -4.16
N TYR A 187 17.93 0.07 -5.46
CA TYR A 187 17.32 -0.93 -6.36
C TYR A 187 18.18 -2.20 -6.49
N ASP A 188 19.50 -2.06 -6.47
CA ASP A 188 20.47 -3.16 -6.53
C ASP A 188 20.71 -3.83 -5.16
N ARG A 189 20.03 -3.37 -4.11
CA ARG A 189 20.08 -3.86 -2.71
C ARG A 189 21.46 -3.81 -2.07
N LYS A 190 22.38 -2.99 -2.58
CA LYS A 190 23.74 -2.88 -2.05
C LYS A 190 23.88 -1.86 -0.94
N ILE A 191 23.04 -0.83 -0.92
CA ILE A 191 23.11 0.25 0.07
C ILE A 191 21.80 0.30 0.84
N ILE A 192 21.88 0.22 2.15
CA ILE A 192 20.79 0.55 3.07
C ILE A 192 20.83 2.06 3.27
N LYS A 193 19.73 2.73 2.94
CA LYS A 193 19.63 4.19 2.86
C LYS A 193 19.32 4.85 4.22
N VAL A 194 19.11 4.06 5.26
CA VAL A 194 18.66 4.51 6.57
C VAL A 194 19.59 4.00 7.68
N ASP A 195 19.52 4.59 8.87
CA ASP A 195 20.10 4.04 10.08
C ASP A 195 19.23 2.86 10.58
N GLU A 196 19.66 1.64 10.29
CA GLU A 196 18.92 0.41 10.59
C GLU A 196 18.56 0.29 12.09
N LYS A 197 19.46 0.71 12.96
CA LYS A 197 19.24 0.63 14.41
C LYS A 197 18.09 1.53 14.84
N ARG A 198 18.09 2.77 14.40
CA ARG A 198 17.01 3.74 14.70
C ARG A 198 15.68 3.32 14.12
N ILE A 199 15.68 2.84 12.88
CA ILE A 199 14.45 2.34 12.23
C ILE A 199 13.90 1.13 12.98
N ARG A 200 14.77 0.18 13.36
CA ARG A 200 14.36 -0.98 14.14
C ARG A 200 13.77 -0.59 15.50
N GLU A 201 14.43 0.31 16.21
CA GLU A 201 13.98 0.77 17.53
C GLU A 201 12.60 1.42 17.46
N ILE A 202 12.39 2.33 16.53
CA ILE A 202 11.10 3.02 16.40
C ILE A 202 9.98 2.06 15.93
N ASN A 203 10.26 1.15 14.99
CA ASN A 203 9.27 0.19 14.53
C ASN A 203 8.86 -0.82 15.63
N LEU A 204 9.84 -1.30 16.41
CA LEU A 204 9.55 -2.20 17.53
C LEU A 204 8.71 -1.50 18.61
N SER A 205 8.91 -0.22 18.83
CA SER A 205 8.10 0.53 19.80
C SER A 205 6.63 0.64 19.37
N LEU A 206 6.34 0.69 18.09
CA LEU A 206 4.96 0.73 17.56
C LEU A 206 4.20 -0.60 17.73
N ILE A 207 4.91 -1.75 17.80
CA ILE A 207 4.30 -3.08 17.89
C ILE A 207 3.79 -3.40 19.30
N HIS A 208 4.31 -2.74 20.32
CA HIS A 208 4.08 -3.05 21.73
C HIS A 208 3.16 -2.04 22.44
N ILE A 209 2.30 -1.38 21.71
CA ILE A 209 1.32 -0.44 22.27
C ILE A 209 0.04 -1.15 22.68
#